data_9870d99268e9fd68c3d9f2f3c6af2a40
#
_entry.id   9870d99268e9fd68c3d9f2f3c6af2a40
#
_cell.length_a   1.000
_cell.length_b   1.000
_cell.length_c   1.000
_cell.angle_alpha   90.00
_cell.angle_beta   90.00
_cell.angle_gamma   90.00
#
_symmetry.space_group_name_H-M   'P 1'
#
loop_
_entity.id
_entity.type
_entity.pdbx_description
1 polymer ?
#
loop_
_entity_poly.entity_id
_entity_poly.type
_entity_poly.pdbx_seq_one_letter_code
_entity_poly.pdbx_strand_id
1 'polypeptide(L)'
;IILLSLFFTFQTEIMLKLEGNKQESSGKITEHLQSISNVKTDASNLERLNRWSCALRMYKERPVFGWGPGTYMFQYAPFQNSWERTSISTNAHTMGNAHSEYLGPLAEQGIPGMLSILSIMILTLVTGFRVYFRSSNKQVKVLALSVILSLITYYVHGILNNFLDSDKASALFWGFTAILVALDLKYTKGKVTPR
;
A
#
# COMPACT_ATOMS: atom_id res chain seq x y z
N ILE A 1 -20.63 -2.42 1.74
CA ILE A 1 -21.33 -1.91 0.54
C ILE A 1 -22.12 -0.65 0.91
N ILE A 2 -22.96 -0.63 1.94
CA ILE A 2 -23.78 0.52 2.37
C ILE A 2 -22.91 1.73 2.75
N LEU A 3 -21.82 1.56 3.50
CA LEU A 3 -20.88 2.63 3.85
C LEU A 3 -20.15 3.23 2.65
N LEU A 4 -19.79 2.41 1.67
CA LEU A 4 -19.18 2.85 0.42
C LEU A 4 -20.20 3.61 -0.45
N SER A 5 -21.43 3.14 -0.52
CA SER A 5 -22.52 3.80 -1.23
C SER A 5 -22.84 5.17 -0.62
N LEU A 6 -22.96 5.26 0.71
CA LEU A 6 -23.13 6.53 1.43
C LEU A 6 -21.95 7.49 1.21
N PHE A 7 -20.71 7.00 1.21
CA PHE A 7 -19.56 7.82 0.95
C PHE A 7 -19.59 8.43 -0.47
N PHE A 8 -19.93 7.64 -1.49
CA PHE A 8 -20.04 8.14 -2.86
C PHE A 8 -21.24 9.07 -3.07
N THR A 9 -22.35 8.86 -2.35
CA THR A 9 -23.55 9.71 -2.47
C THR A 9 -23.36 11.09 -1.82
N PHE A 10 -22.61 11.16 -0.70
CA PHE A 10 -22.35 12.40 0.02
C PHE A 10 -21.00 13.03 -0.27
N GLN A 11 -20.22 12.45 -1.18
CA GLN A 11 -18.88 12.91 -1.53
C GLN A 11 -18.84 14.40 -1.87
N THR A 12 -19.81 14.89 -2.64
CA THR A 12 -19.88 16.30 -3.09
C THR A 12 -20.24 17.25 -1.94
N GLU A 13 -21.16 16.88 -1.07
CA GLU A 13 -21.54 17.71 0.09
C GLU A 13 -20.44 17.74 1.16
N ILE A 14 -19.77 16.62 1.37
CA ILE A 14 -18.62 16.55 2.29
C ILE A 14 -17.47 17.40 1.74
N MET A 15 -17.19 17.35 0.43
CA MET A 15 -16.19 18.18 -0.22
C MET A 15 -16.50 19.68 -0.10
N LEU A 16 -17.74 20.10 -0.37
CA LEU A 16 -18.13 21.52 -0.29
C LEU A 16 -18.08 22.06 1.16
N LYS A 17 -18.35 21.25 2.16
CA LYS A 17 -18.18 21.64 3.57
C LYS A 17 -16.72 21.71 4.02
N LEU A 18 -15.82 21.01 3.35
CA LEU A 18 -14.38 20.99 3.65
C LEU A 18 -13.59 22.08 2.94
N GLU A 19 -14.12 22.68 1.87
CA GLU A 19 -13.46 23.74 1.08
C GLU A 19 -13.28 25.10 1.79
N GLY A 20 -13.72 25.22 3.02
CA GLY A 20 -13.84 26.52 3.74
C GLY A 20 -12.59 27.02 4.47
N ASN A 21 -11.38 26.48 4.32
CA ASN A 21 -10.27 27.04 5.07
C ASN A 21 -8.92 27.03 4.35
N LYS A 22 -8.28 28.23 4.40
CA LYS A 22 -6.96 28.55 3.88
C LYS A 22 -5.86 28.02 4.81
N GLN A 23 -4.81 27.62 4.18
CA GLN A 23 -3.44 27.35 4.53
C GLN A 23 -2.92 27.98 5.84
N GLU A 24 -2.84 27.16 6.89
CA GLU A 24 -1.85 27.25 7.97
C GLU A 24 -1.78 25.87 8.66
N SER A 25 -0.55 25.38 8.87
CA SER A 25 -0.29 24.07 9.47
C SER A 25 -0.67 24.08 10.94
N SER A 26 -1.91 23.81 11.25
CA SER A 26 -2.39 23.52 12.59
C SER A 26 -2.65 22.03 12.72
N GLY A 27 -2.12 21.36 13.75
CA GLY A 27 -2.20 19.91 13.94
C GLY A 27 -3.61 19.35 14.15
N LYS A 28 -4.57 19.80 13.37
CA LYS A 28 -5.97 19.35 13.44
C LYS A 28 -6.23 18.23 12.45
N ILE A 29 -6.81 17.16 12.93
CA ILE A 29 -7.24 15.97 12.14
C ILE A 29 -8.07 16.37 10.90
N THR A 30 -8.83 17.46 10.98
CA THR A 30 -9.61 18.01 9.87
C THR A 30 -8.75 18.45 8.68
N GLU A 31 -7.56 18.98 8.91
CA GLU A 31 -6.65 19.41 7.85
C GLU A 31 -6.00 18.21 7.14
N HIS A 32 -5.67 17.16 7.89
CA HIS A 32 -5.18 15.92 7.29
C HIS A 32 -6.26 15.23 6.44
N LEU A 33 -7.53 15.26 6.86
CA LEU A 33 -8.64 14.72 6.07
C LEU A 33 -8.92 15.57 4.83
N GLN A 34 -8.74 16.89 4.92
CA GLN A 34 -8.92 17.82 3.81
C GLN A 34 -7.78 17.67 2.78
N SER A 35 -6.54 17.50 3.22
CA SER A 35 -5.38 17.20 2.37
C SER A 35 -5.58 15.89 1.60
N ILE A 36 -6.12 14.85 2.23
CA ILE A 36 -6.43 13.57 1.58
C ILE A 36 -7.52 13.71 0.51
N SER A 37 -8.50 14.59 0.71
CA SER A 37 -9.62 14.80 -0.23
C SER A 37 -9.25 15.75 -1.38
N ASN A 38 -8.25 16.60 -1.22
CA ASN A 38 -7.91 17.66 -2.16
C ASN A 38 -6.83 17.23 -3.16
N VAL A 39 -7.15 16.17 -3.92
CA VAL A 39 -6.22 15.53 -4.88
C VAL A 39 -5.71 16.51 -5.96
N LYS A 40 -6.47 17.56 -6.27
CA LYS A 40 -6.15 18.48 -7.38
C LYS A 40 -5.28 19.69 -6.99
N THR A 41 -5.18 20.02 -5.71
CA THR A 41 -4.49 21.24 -5.26
C THR A 41 -3.35 20.98 -4.26
N ASP A 42 -3.33 19.80 -3.64
CA ASP A 42 -2.24 19.40 -2.74
C ASP A 42 -1.05 18.90 -3.55
N ALA A 43 0.07 19.63 -3.47
CA ALA A 43 1.31 19.29 -4.15
C ALA A 43 1.81 17.87 -3.82
N SER A 44 1.55 17.38 -2.61
CA SER A 44 1.91 16.02 -2.19
C SER A 44 1.11 14.95 -2.94
N ASN A 45 -0.20 15.17 -3.14
CA ASN A 45 -1.04 14.24 -3.89
C ASN A 45 -0.71 14.27 -5.39
N LEU A 46 -0.48 15.44 -5.94
CA LEU A 46 -0.05 15.60 -7.33
C LEU A 46 1.31 14.94 -7.56
N GLU A 47 2.24 15.07 -6.63
CA GLU A 47 3.54 14.42 -6.73
C GLU A 47 3.41 12.88 -6.71
N ARG A 48 2.50 12.29 -5.90
CA ARG A 48 2.22 10.85 -5.97
C ARG A 48 1.74 10.43 -7.35
N LEU A 49 0.82 11.19 -7.96
CA LEU A 49 0.35 10.91 -9.32
C LEU A 49 1.48 11.01 -10.35
N ASN A 50 2.35 12.01 -10.26
CA ASN A 50 3.55 12.11 -11.08
C ASN A 50 4.43 10.87 -10.93
N ARG A 51 4.70 10.43 -9.69
CA ARG A 51 5.50 9.23 -9.40
C ARG A 51 4.87 7.95 -9.93
N TRP A 52 3.57 7.79 -9.80
CA TRP A 52 2.85 6.65 -10.37
C TRP A 52 2.92 6.64 -11.89
N SER A 53 2.75 7.81 -12.53
CA SER A 53 2.89 7.94 -13.98
C SER A 53 4.30 7.59 -14.44
N CYS A 54 5.34 8.00 -13.70
CA CYS A 54 6.72 7.58 -13.96
C CYS A 54 6.90 6.06 -13.84
N ALA A 55 6.40 5.45 -12.76
CA ALA A 55 6.49 4.00 -12.56
C ALA A 55 5.83 3.23 -13.72
N LEU A 56 4.67 3.68 -14.19
CA LEU A 56 3.98 3.05 -15.31
C LEU A 56 4.73 3.23 -16.64
N ARG A 57 5.40 4.37 -16.87
CA ARG A 57 6.24 4.58 -18.07
C ARG A 57 7.49 3.71 -18.01
N MET A 58 8.14 3.65 -16.86
CA MET A 58 9.28 2.74 -16.62
C MET A 58 8.89 1.29 -16.89
N TYR A 59 7.75 0.84 -16.37
CA TYR A 59 7.22 -0.49 -16.63
C TYR A 59 6.97 -0.73 -18.12
N LYS A 60 6.33 0.20 -18.83
CA LYS A 60 6.06 0.07 -20.27
C LYS A 60 7.33 -0.11 -21.09
N GLU A 61 8.43 0.51 -20.69
CA GLU A 61 9.71 0.37 -21.39
C GLU A 61 10.39 -0.98 -21.10
N ARG A 62 10.28 -1.48 -19.86
CA ARG A 62 10.86 -2.76 -19.43
C ARG A 62 9.89 -3.65 -18.66
N PRO A 63 8.90 -4.24 -19.34
CA PRO A 63 7.76 -4.90 -18.66
C PRO A 63 8.12 -6.23 -17.99
N VAL A 64 9.13 -6.94 -18.48
CA VAL A 64 9.42 -8.30 -17.99
C VAL A 64 10.22 -8.28 -16.70
N PHE A 65 11.39 -7.64 -16.69
CA PHE A 65 12.30 -7.63 -15.53
C PHE A 65 12.51 -6.25 -14.91
N GLY A 66 11.85 -5.21 -15.45
CA GLY A 66 11.98 -3.85 -14.96
C GLY A 66 13.39 -3.27 -15.10
N TRP A 67 13.70 -2.32 -14.23
CA TRP A 67 14.97 -1.56 -14.25
C TRP A 67 15.98 -2.08 -13.23
N GLY A 68 15.61 -3.01 -12.39
CA GLY A 68 16.40 -3.57 -11.30
C GLY A 68 15.87 -3.15 -9.92
N PRO A 69 15.96 -4.05 -8.90
CA PRO A 69 15.53 -3.73 -7.54
C PRO A 69 16.25 -2.50 -6.98
N GLY A 70 15.50 -1.60 -6.32
CA GLY A 70 16.04 -0.38 -5.70
C GLY A 70 16.51 0.69 -6.68
N THR A 71 16.20 0.58 -7.97
CA THR A 71 16.71 1.51 -8.99
C THR A 71 15.76 2.65 -9.31
N TYR A 72 14.52 2.63 -8.82
CA TYR A 72 13.53 3.65 -9.13
C TYR A 72 14.07 5.07 -8.93
N MET A 73 14.67 5.35 -7.78
CA MET A 73 15.22 6.66 -7.43
C MET A 73 16.30 7.18 -8.40
N PHE A 74 16.97 6.28 -9.12
CA PHE A 74 18.01 6.63 -10.08
C PHE A 74 17.47 6.78 -11.50
N GLN A 75 16.36 6.13 -11.82
CA GLN A 75 15.89 5.98 -13.20
C GLN A 75 14.63 6.80 -13.51
N TYR A 76 13.83 7.22 -12.50
CA TYR A 76 12.52 7.84 -12.73
C TYR A 76 12.57 9.23 -13.37
N ALA A 77 13.65 9.99 -13.17
CA ALA A 77 13.72 11.40 -13.56
C ALA A 77 13.42 11.67 -15.05
N PRO A 78 13.95 10.89 -16.02
CA PRO A 78 13.62 11.03 -17.44
C PRO A 78 12.15 10.73 -17.78
N PHE A 79 11.46 10.01 -16.89
CA PHE A 79 10.05 9.62 -17.08
C PHE A 79 9.05 10.65 -16.53
N GLN A 80 9.52 11.74 -15.93
CA GLN A 80 8.67 12.83 -15.50
C GLN A 80 8.30 13.72 -16.69
N ASN A 81 7.01 13.87 -16.96
CA ASN A 81 6.54 14.86 -17.89
C ASN A 81 6.56 16.27 -17.26
N SER A 82 6.95 17.29 -18.01
CA SER A 82 7.05 18.66 -17.50
C SER A 82 5.74 19.19 -16.91
N TRP A 83 4.60 18.80 -17.49
CA TRP A 83 3.26 19.20 -17.02
C TRP A 83 2.72 18.42 -15.82
N GLU A 84 3.36 17.32 -15.43
CA GLU A 84 3.02 16.53 -14.24
C GLU A 84 3.88 16.93 -13.03
N ARG A 85 4.94 17.69 -13.25
CA ARG A 85 5.86 18.10 -12.19
C ARG A 85 5.20 19.12 -11.27
N THR A 86 5.48 18.96 -9.99
CA THR A 86 5.03 19.83 -8.91
C THR A 86 6.21 20.64 -8.35
N SER A 87 5.93 21.59 -7.46
CA SER A 87 6.97 22.36 -6.77
C SER A 87 7.90 21.50 -5.90
N ILE A 88 7.45 20.31 -5.53
CA ILE A 88 8.21 19.34 -4.69
C ILE A 88 8.78 18.17 -5.50
N SER A 89 8.62 18.18 -6.82
CA SER A 89 9.22 17.16 -7.69
C SER A 89 10.73 17.21 -7.62
N THR A 90 11.33 16.04 -7.50
CA THR A 90 12.79 15.85 -7.39
C THR A 90 13.35 15.24 -8.67
N ASN A 91 14.66 15.33 -8.85
CA ASN A 91 15.39 14.63 -9.90
C ASN A 91 15.94 13.30 -9.39
N ALA A 92 16.63 12.53 -10.26
CA ALA A 92 17.31 11.30 -9.88
C ALA A 92 18.27 11.52 -8.69
N HIS A 93 18.51 10.46 -7.92
CA HIS A 93 19.38 10.43 -6.74
C HIS A 93 18.87 11.19 -5.49
N THR A 94 17.64 11.68 -5.49
CA THR A 94 17.08 12.44 -4.36
C THR A 94 16.10 11.63 -3.54
N MET A 95 16.35 10.33 -3.34
CA MET A 95 15.52 9.39 -2.57
C MET A 95 14.05 9.32 -3.00
N GLY A 96 13.77 9.63 -4.28
CA GLY A 96 12.44 9.51 -4.83
C GLY A 96 12.01 8.05 -4.95
N ASN A 97 10.80 7.75 -4.55
CA ASN A 97 10.19 6.41 -4.68
C ASN A 97 8.85 6.50 -5.42
N ALA A 98 8.28 5.34 -5.75
CA ALA A 98 7.01 5.28 -6.48
C ALA A 98 5.78 5.61 -5.61
N HIS A 99 5.94 5.84 -4.30
CA HIS A 99 4.84 6.00 -3.34
C HIS A 99 3.75 4.92 -3.47
N SER A 100 4.16 3.68 -3.73
CA SER A 100 3.25 2.53 -3.81
C SER A 100 4.05 1.23 -3.70
N GLU A 101 3.61 0.34 -2.81
CA GLU A 101 4.16 -1.02 -2.65
C GLU A 101 3.92 -1.90 -3.88
N TYR A 102 3.05 -1.48 -4.79
CA TYR A 102 2.71 -2.23 -6.00
C TYR A 102 3.42 -1.68 -7.24
N LEU A 103 3.41 -0.37 -7.41
CA LEU A 103 4.00 0.27 -8.57
C LEU A 103 5.52 0.34 -8.52
N GLY A 104 6.10 0.40 -7.32
CA GLY A 104 7.55 0.30 -7.14
C GLY A 104 8.11 -1.01 -7.71
N PRO A 105 7.71 -2.17 -7.17
CA PRO A 105 8.14 -3.47 -7.71
C PRO A 105 7.76 -3.68 -9.18
N LEU A 106 6.63 -3.13 -9.64
CA LEU A 106 6.27 -3.19 -11.07
C LEU A 106 7.28 -2.46 -11.97
N ALA A 107 7.72 -1.28 -11.57
CA ALA A 107 8.72 -0.51 -12.33
C ALA A 107 10.12 -1.13 -12.23
N GLU A 108 10.49 -1.60 -11.06
CA GLU A 108 11.85 -2.08 -10.77
C GLU A 108 12.10 -3.53 -11.19
N GLN A 109 11.09 -4.39 -11.05
CA GLN A 109 11.23 -5.84 -11.25
C GLN A 109 10.22 -6.37 -12.28
N GLY A 110 9.44 -5.49 -12.90
CA GLY A 110 8.44 -5.84 -13.91
C GLY A 110 7.29 -6.70 -13.38
N ILE A 111 6.71 -7.50 -14.26
CA ILE A 111 5.61 -8.41 -13.92
C ILE A 111 5.97 -9.37 -12.78
N PRO A 112 7.15 -10.03 -12.75
CA PRO A 112 7.53 -10.89 -11.63
C PRO A 112 7.51 -10.19 -10.27
N GLY A 113 7.98 -8.94 -10.18
CA GLY A 113 7.96 -8.16 -8.94
C GLY A 113 6.54 -7.92 -8.44
N MET A 114 5.67 -7.45 -9.32
CA MET A 114 4.25 -7.24 -9.00
C MET A 114 3.55 -8.53 -8.58
N LEU A 115 3.76 -9.63 -9.32
CA LEU A 115 3.19 -10.93 -9.00
C LEU A 115 3.69 -11.48 -7.66
N SER A 116 4.96 -11.24 -7.31
CA SER A 116 5.52 -11.66 -6.03
C SER A 116 4.82 -10.97 -4.86
N ILE A 117 4.65 -9.65 -4.91
CA ILE A 117 3.94 -8.89 -3.86
C ILE A 117 2.48 -9.35 -3.75
N LEU A 118 1.77 -9.47 -4.87
CA LEU A 118 0.38 -9.95 -4.88
C LEU A 118 0.27 -11.38 -4.33
N SER A 119 1.21 -12.26 -4.68
CA SER A 119 1.24 -13.63 -4.17
C SER A 119 1.44 -13.67 -2.65
N ILE A 120 2.38 -12.88 -2.12
CA ILE A 120 2.61 -12.77 -0.67
C ILE A 120 1.32 -12.30 0.01
N MET A 121 0.67 -11.27 -0.50
CA MET A 121 -0.57 -10.74 0.04
C MET A 121 -1.68 -11.81 0.06
N ILE A 122 -1.94 -12.45 -1.07
CA ILE A 122 -2.99 -13.46 -1.21
C ILE A 122 -2.70 -14.66 -0.30
N LEU A 123 -1.48 -15.20 -0.35
CA LEU A 123 -1.11 -16.37 0.46
C LEU A 123 -1.18 -16.08 1.96
N THR A 124 -0.78 -14.89 2.39
CA THR A 124 -0.86 -14.48 3.78
C THR A 124 -2.32 -14.38 4.24
N LEU A 125 -3.20 -13.77 3.45
CA LEU A 125 -4.63 -13.69 3.76
C LEU A 125 -5.28 -15.08 3.78
N VAL A 126 -5.00 -15.93 2.78
CA VAL A 126 -5.51 -17.31 2.74
C VAL A 126 -5.05 -18.10 3.98
N THR A 127 -3.79 -17.95 4.37
CA THR A 127 -3.25 -18.59 5.57
C THR A 127 -3.95 -18.08 6.82
N GLY A 128 -4.11 -16.78 6.96
CA GLY A 128 -4.79 -16.17 8.10
C GLY A 128 -6.25 -16.62 8.22
N PHE A 129 -7.01 -16.58 7.14
CA PHE A 129 -8.40 -17.05 7.13
C PHE A 129 -8.48 -18.58 7.40
N ARG A 130 -7.54 -19.36 6.89
CA ARG A 130 -7.46 -20.80 7.21
C ARG A 130 -7.30 -21.01 8.71
N VAL A 131 -6.41 -20.27 9.38
CA VAL A 131 -6.24 -20.31 10.84
C VAL A 131 -7.54 -19.93 11.54
N TYR A 132 -8.15 -18.83 11.14
CA TYR A 132 -9.38 -18.33 11.73
C TYR A 132 -10.53 -19.35 11.66
N PHE A 133 -10.74 -19.98 10.51
CA PHE A 133 -11.85 -20.91 10.34
C PHE A 133 -11.57 -22.32 10.90
N ARG A 134 -10.34 -22.80 10.82
CA ARG A 134 -10.01 -24.20 11.20
C ARG A 134 -9.56 -24.38 12.65
N SER A 135 -9.03 -23.37 13.31
CA SER A 135 -8.63 -23.46 14.71
C SER A 135 -9.86 -23.67 15.60
N SER A 136 -9.74 -24.53 16.61
CA SER A 136 -10.76 -24.68 17.66
C SER A 136 -10.51 -23.75 18.86
N ASN A 137 -9.33 -23.14 18.94
CA ASN A 137 -8.94 -22.26 20.04
C ASN A 137 -9.42 -20.84 19.78
N LYS A 138 -10.27 -20.30 20.65
CA LYS A 138 -10.84 -18.95 20.55
C LYS A 138 -9.76 -17.86 20.56
N GLN A 139 -8.73 -18.00 21.38
CA GLN A 139 -7.64 -17.00 21.45
C GLN A 139 -6.85 -16.97 20.14
N VAL A 140 -6.58 -18.12 19.53
CA VAL A 140 -5.91 -18.22 18.23
C VAL A 140 -6.74 -17.57 17.13
N LYS A 141 -8.07 -17.75 17.14
CA LYS A 141 -8.97 -17.09 16.18
C LYS A 141 -8.93 -15.56 16.31
N VAL A 142 -9.00 -15.07 17.54
CA VAL A 142 -8.95 -13.61 17.80
C VAL A 142 -7.62 -13.06 17.35
N LEU A 143 -6.51 -13.69 17.71
CA LEU A 143 -5.17 -13.26 17.28
C LEU A 143 -5.03 -13.27 15.75
N ALA A 144 -5.45 -14.35 15.08
CA ALA A 144 -5.39 -14.44 13.64
C ALA A 144 -6.21 -13.33 12.97
N LEU A 145 -7.43 -13.08 13.45
CA LEU A 145 -8.29 -12.01 12.93
C LEU A 145 -7.65 -10.61 13.13
N SER A 146 -7.09 -10.34 14.29
CA SER A 146 -6.41 -9.08 14.57
C SER A 146 -5.24 -8.84 13.61
N VAL A 147 -4.43 -9.87 13.38
CA VAL A 147 -3.31 -9.80 12.44
C VAL A 147 -3.78 -9.64 11.00
N ILE A 148 -4.83 -10.36 10.58
CA ILE A 148 -5.42 -10.21 9.24
C ILE A 148 -5.88 -8.76 9.02
N LEU A 149 -6.62 -8.19 9.97
CA LEU A 149 -7.12 -6.81 9.85
C LEU A 149 -5.98 -5.80 9.78
N SER A 150 -4.93 -5.99 10.58
CA SER A 150 -3.72 -5.15 10.54
C SER A 150 -3.04 -5.21 9.17
N LEU A 151 -2.89 -6.42 8.60
CA LEU A 151 -2.29 -6.59 7.27
C LEU A 151 -3.18 -6.04 6.16
N ILE A 152 -4.49 -6.22 6.22
CA ILE A 152 -5.43 -5.61 5.25
C ILE A 152 -5.31 -4.08 5.27
N THR A 153 -5.26 -3.48 6.46
CA THR A 153 -5.04 -2.03 6.60
C THR A 153 -3.73 -1.61 5.93
N TYR A 154 -2.66 -2.38 6.14
CA TYR A 154 -1.38 -2.11 5.49
C TYR A 154 -1.46 -2.27 3.97
N TYR A 155 -2.09 -3.32 3.45
CA TYR A 155 -2.24 -3.53 2.01
C TYR A 155 -3.00 -2.41 1.31
N VAL A 156 -4.06 -1.90 1.95
CA VAL A 156 -4.79 -0.73 1.44
C VAL A 156 -3.91 0.52 1.48
N HIS A 157 -3.20 0.74 2.58
CA HIS A 157 -2.30 1.87 2.73
C HIS A 157 -1.11 1.83 1.76
N GLY A 158 -0.61 0.64 1.45
CA GLY A 158 0.46 0.40 0.49
C GLY A 158 0.13 0.78 -0.96
N ILE A 159 -1.13 1.05 -1.29
CA ILE A 159 -1.49 1.63 -2.59
C ILE A 159 -0.87 3.03 -2.73
N LEU A 160 -0.90 3.81 -1.65
CA LEU A 160 -0.50 5.23 -1.62
C LEU A 160 0.90 5.47 -1.03
N ASN A 161 1.53 4.44 -0.46
CA ASN A 161 2.80 4.55 0.24
C ASN A 161 3.63 3.27 0.09
N ASN A 162 4.94 3.36 0.37
CA ASN A 162 5.90 2.25 0.29
C ASN A 162 6.72 2.17 1.59
N PHE A 163 6.06 1.91 2.70
CA PHE A 163 6.71 1.87 4.01
C PHE A 163 7.54 0.62 4.28
N LEU A 164 7.48 -0.41 3.41
CA LEU A 164 8.39 -1.57 3.50
C LEU A 164 9.85 -1.19 3.29
N ASP A 165 10.12 -0.03 2.70
CA ASP A 165 11.46 0.54 2.63
C ASP A 165 11.98 1.00 4.00
N SER A 166 11.12 1.08 5.02
CA SER A 166 11.50 1.43 6.38
C SER A 166 11.56 0.20 7.28
N ASP A 167 12.64 0.05 8.05
CA ASP A 167 12.84 -1.08 8.96
C ASP A 167 11.67 -1.29 9.93
N LYS A 168 11.10 -0.20 10.44
CA LYS A 168 10.01 -0.26 11.43
C LYS A 168 8.73 -0.89 10.88
N ALA A 169 8.29 -0.48 9.69
CA ALA A 169 7.08 -1.02 9.09
C ALA A 169 7.34 -2.43 8.51
N SER A 170 8.51 -2.63 7.92
CA SER A 170 8.96 -3.91 7.38
C SER A 170 9.00 -5.00 8.46
N ALA A 171 9.58 -4.70 9.63
CA ALA A 171 9.62 -5.65 10.75
C ALA A 171 8.22 -6.09 11.22
N LEU A 172 7.28 -5.16 11.30
CA LEU A 172 5.89 -5.48 11.67
C LEU A 172 5.19 -6.31 10.59
N PHE A 173 5.33 -5.94 9.33
CA PHE A 173 4.73 -6.63 8.19
C PHE A 173 5.17 -8.11 8.13
N TRP A 174 6.49 -8.33 8.14
CA TRP A 174 7.04 -9.68 8.09
C TRP A 174 6.79 -10.46 9.38
N GLY A 175 6.82 -9.79 10.54
CA GLY A 175 6.47 -10.37 11.83
C GLY A 175 5.03 -10.88 11.88
N PHE A 176 4.07 -10.09 11.41
CA PHE A 176 2.66 -10.50 11.33
C PHE A 176 2.45 -11.63 10.33
N THR A 177 3.11 -11.59 9.19
CA THR A 177 3.09 -12.70 8.23
C THR A 177 3.62 -13.98 8.84
N ALA A 178 4.76 -13.91 9.54
CA ALA A 178 5.35 -15.07 10.23
C ALA A 178 4.45 -15.62 11.35
N ILE A 179 3.77 -14.76 12.11
CA ILE A 179 2.80 -15.17 13.12
C ILE A 179 1.68 -16.02 12.49
N LEU A 180 1.09 -15.58 11.38
CA LEU A 180 0.03 -16.33 10.72
C LEU A 180 0.52 -17.70 10.23
N VAL A 181 1.72 -17.78 9.66
CA VAL A 181 2.33 -19.04 9.24
C VAL A 181 2.58 -19.95 10.44
N ALA A 182 3.12 -19.44 11.54
CA ALA A 182 3.35 -20.21 12.76
C ALA A 182 2.05 -20.75 13.36
N LEU A 183 1.00 -19.93 13.38
CA LEU A 183 -0.33 -20.36 13.85
C LEU A 183 -0.93 -21.43 12.93
N ASP A 184 -0.78 -21.32 11.61
CA ASP A 184 -1.26 -22.32 10.66
C ASP A 184 -0.57 -23.67 10.89
N LEU A 185 0.74 -23.66 11.00
CA LEU A 185 1.51 -24.88 11.26
C LEU A 185 1.12 -25.56 12.58
N LYS A 186 0.90 -24.79 13.63
CA LYS A 186 0.64 -25.31 14.98
C LYS A 186 -0.82 -25.73 15.20
N TYR A 187 -1.79 -25.00 14.65
CA TYR A 187 -3.18 -25.15 15.04
C TYR A 187 -4.10 -25.66 13.92
N THR A 188 -3.62 -25.77 12.67
CA THR A 188 -4.43 -26.25 11.55
C THR A 188 -3.92 -27.56 10.96
N LYS A 189 -2.61 -27.81 10.94
CA LYS A 189 -2.02 -29.04 10.38
C LYS A 189 -2.04 -30.24 11.32
N GLY A 190 -2.31 -30.06 12.61
CA GLY A 190 -2.34 -31.14 13.60
C GLY A 190 -3.61 -31.99 13.64
N LYS A 191 -4.59 -31.78 12.76
CA LYS A 191 -5.84 -32.54 12.68
C LYS A 191 -5.94 -33.46 11.44
N VAL A 192 -4.83 -34.03 11.01
CA VAL A 192 -4.92 -35.23 10.18
C VAL A 192 -5.19 -36.37 11.18
N THR A 193 -6.45 -36.66 11.40
CA THR A 193 -6.85 -37.92 12.04
C THR A 193 -6.23 -39.09 11.27
N PRO A 194 -5.45 -39.97 11.90
CA PRO A 194 -5.08 -41.22 11.26
C PRO A 194 -6.36 -41.96 10.90
N ARG A 195 -6.48 -42.37 9.66
CA ARG A 195 -7.48 -43.35 9.23
C ARG A 195 -7.12 -44.71 9.74
#